data_e2d329d3d951ef76867402fce3b29dde
#
_entry.id   e2d329d3d951ef76867402fce3b29dde
#
_cell.length_a   1.000
_cell.length_b   1.000
_cell.length_c   1.000
_cell.angle_alpha   90.00
_cell.angle_beta   90.00
_cell.angle_gamma   90.00
#
_symmetry.space_group_name_H-M   'P 1'
#
loop_
_entity.id
_entity.type
_entity.pdbx_description
1 polymer ?
#
loop_
_entity_poly.entity_id
_entity_poly.type
_entity_poly.pdbx_seq_one_letter_code
_entity_poly.pdbx_strand_id
1 'polypeptide(L)'
;MAEYTYPIIYLCLIFRTWEEPFDEAIYCLATDGNWSLVCGTARHGMVRLWDMRHSRPVQMFYVKHPFCGQSSPVYSVAFDQKNLYVALDQCLNLLSFSGFDNTNSTISNYNHRLR
;
A
#
# COMPACT_ATOMS: atom_id res chain seq x y z
N MET A 1 -28.05 10.55 35.79
CA MET A 1 -28.20 10.27 35.39
C MET A 1 -27.62 9.88 34.55
N ALA A 2 -27.32 9.73 34.45
CA ALA A 2 -26.80 9.29 33.87
C ALA A 2 -26.84 9.26 32.68
N GLU A 3 -26.31 9.76 32.35
CA GLU A 3 -26.21 9.70 31.33
C GLU A 3 -25.87 8.60 30.82
N TYR A 4 -26.39 8.11 30.31
CA TYR A 4 -26.22 7.13 29.63
C TYR A 4 -25.75 7.42 28.47
N THR A 5 -24.78 7.16 28.41
CA THR A 5 -24.28 6.80 27.23
C THR A 5 -24.90 5.61 26.78
N TYR A 6 -25.71 5.79 25.90
CA TYR A 6 -26.16 4.72 25.21
C TYR A 6 -25.04 4.13 24.43
N PRO A 7 -24.88 2.84 24.42
CA PRO A 7 -23.97 2.20 23.53
C PRO A 7 -24.32 2.67 22.14
N ILE A 8 -23.38 3.28 21.49
CA ILE A 8 -23.52 3.58 20.08
C ILE A 8 -23.53 2.24 19.38
N ILE A 9 -24.67 1.87 18.86
CA ILE A 9 -24.77 0.64 18.10
C ILE A 9 -24.30 0.96 16.70
N TYR A 10 -23.09 0.52 16.38
CA TYR A 10 -22.61 0.59 15.01
C TYR A 10 -23.23 -0.52 14.21
N LEU A 11 -23.96 -0.15 13.18
CA LEU A 11 -24.43 -1.12 12.23
C LEU A 11 -23.26 -1.47 11.33
N CYS A 12 -22.75 -2.68 11.44
CA CYS A 12 -21.60 -3.13 10.67
C CYS A 12 -22.09 -3.85 9.43
N LEU A 13 -21.93 -3.20 8.29
CA LEU A 13 -22.27 -3.76 6.99
C LEU A 13 -21.04 -3.81 6.12
N ILE A 14 -20.97 -4.81 5.25
CA ILE A 14 -19.98 -4.80 4.19
C ILE A 14 -20.44 -3.77 3.17
N PHE A 15 -19.78 -2.63 3.18
CA PHE A 15 -20.12 -1.52 2.30
C PHE A 15 -19.54 -1.71 0.91
N ARG A 16 -18.32 -2.23 0.84
CA ARG A 16 -17.64 -2.44 -0.43
C ARG A 16 -16.60 -3.54 -0.28
N THR A 17 -16.42 -4.28 -1.35
CA THR A 17 -15.39 -5.32 -1.45
C THR A 17 -14.58 -5.08 -2.71
N TRP A 18 -13.26 -5.13 -2.57
CA TRP A 18 -12.35 -5.15 -3.69
C TRP A 18 -11.67 -6.51 -3.71
N GLU A 19 -11.61 -7.11 -4.88
CA GLU A 19 -10.92 -8.37 -5.05
C GLU A 19 -9.55 -8.11 -5.65
N GLU A 20 -8.58 -8.82 -5.17
CA GLU A 20 -7.24 -8.79 -5.72
C GLU A 20 -7.28 -9.46 -7.10
N PRO A 21 -6.89 -8.75 -8.19
CA PRO A 21 -7.14 -9.24 -9.55
C PRO A 21 -6.40 -10.52 -9.94
N PHE A 22 -5.33 -10.86 -9.24
CA PHE A 22 -4.52 -12.04 -9.56
C PHE A 22 -4.60 -13.13 -8.50
N ASP A 23 -5.63 -13.09 -7.68
CA ASP A 23 -5.83 -14.07 -6.60
C ASP A 23 -4.68 -14.15 -5.61
N GLU A 24 -3.97 -13.05 -5.41
CA GLU A 24 -2.91 -13.00 -4.43
C GLU A 24 -3.47 -12.71 -3.05
N ALA A 25 -2.92 -13.36 -2.04
CA ALA A 25 -3.31 -13.04 -0.68
C ALA A 25 -2.87 -11.62 -0.31
N ILE A 26 -3.74 -10.91 0.36
CA ILE A 26 -3.43 -9.58 0.86
C ILE A 26 -2.83 -9.74 2.25
N TYR A 27 -1.57 -9.30 2.42
CA TYR A 27 -0.83 -9.46 3.66
C TYR A 27 -0.90 -8.23 4.55
N CYS A 28 -1.02 -7.07 3.96
CA CYS A 28 -1.00 -5.83 4.72
C CYS A 28 -1.77 -4.75 4.00
N LEU A 29 -2.18 -3.75 4.73
CA LEU A 29 -2.85 -2.60 4.15
C LEU A 29 -2.56 -1.35 4.96
N ALA A 30 -2.68 -0.21 4.31
CA ALA A 30 -2.58 1.10 4.94
C ALA A 30 -3.53 2.05 4.22
N THR A 31 -3.99 3.05 4.93
CA THR A 31 -4.88 4.07 4.38
C THR A 31 -4.44 5.44 4.87
N ASP A 32 -4.73 6.46 4.09
CA ASP A 32 -4.52 7.84 4.50
C ASP A 32 -5.71 8.40 5.32
N GLY A 33 -6.70 7.56 5.58
CA GLY A 33 -7.90 7.99 6.28
C GLY A 33 -8.89 8.76 5.40
N ASN A 34 -8.61 8.84 4.11
CA ASN A 34 -9.46 9.55 3.15
C ASN A 34 -9.91 8.58 2.04
N TRP A 35 -9.38 8.71 0.86
CA TRP A 35 -9.82 7.87 -0.26
C TRP A 35 -8.80 6.83 -0.68
N SER A 36 -7.55 6.95 -0.26
CA SER A 36 -6.47 6.08 -0.72
C SER A 36 -6.30 4.89 0.21
N LEU A 37 -6.14 3.74 -0.39
CA LEU A 37 -5.87 2.48 0.29
C LEU A 37 -4.74 1.80 -0.45
N VAL A 38 -3.71 1.41 0.28
CA VAL A 38 -2.59 0.67 -0.27
C VAL A 38 -2.58 -0.71 0.36
N CYS A 39 -2.41 -1.72 -0.46
CA CYS A 39 -2.25 -3.07 0.06
C CYS A 39 -1.02 -3.75 -0.53
N GLY A 40 -0.38 -4.57 0.29
CA GLY A 40 0.72 -5.41 -0.11
C GLY A 40 0.26 -6.85 -0.25
N THR A 41 0.82 -7.57 -1.20
CA THR A 41 0.40 -8.92 -1.52
C THR A 41 1.46 -9.96 -1.19
N ALA A 42 1.07 -11.22 -1.27
CA ALA A 42 1.89 -12.36 -0.84
C ALA A 42 3.06 -12.66 -1.78
N ARG A 43 3.05 -12.14 -3.00
CA ARG A 43 4.04 -12.53 -3.99
C ARG A 43 4.55 -11.34 -4.77
N HIS A 44 5.75 -11.49 -5.28
CA HIS A 44 6.35 -10.62 -6.29
C HIS A 44 6.57 -9.18 -5.83
N GLY A 45 6.52 -8.91 -4.54
CA GLY A 45 6.69 -7.53 -4.06
C GLY A 45 5.64 -6.58 -4.60
N MET A 46 4.43 -7.08 -4.82
CA MET A 46 3.42 -6.29 -5.49
C MET A 46 2.61 -5.49 -4.50
N VAL A 47 2.51 -4.20 -4.77
CA VAL A 47 1.75 -3.25 -3.98
C VAL A 47 0.70 -2.64 -4.89
N ARG A 48 -0.54 -2.58 -4.40
CA ARG A 48 -1.64 -1.98 -5.13
C ARG A 48 -2.12 -0.74 -4.42
N LEU A 49 -2.33 0.28 -5.22
CA LEU A 49 -2.98 1.51 -4.75
C LEU A 49 -4.42 1.50 -5.24
N TRP A 50 -5.32 1.69 -4.31
CA TRP A 50 -6.75 1.77 -4.57
C TRP A 50 -7.25 3.15 -4.22
N ASP A 51 -8.19 3.63 -5.01
CA ASP A 51 -9.02 4.76 -4.63
C ASP A 51 -10.36 4.17 -4.19
N MET A 52 -10.79 4.46 -2.97
CA MET A 52 -12.01 3.87 -2.42
C MET A 52 -13.28 4.23 -3.18
N ARG A 53 -13.20 5.21 -4.08
CA ARG A 53 -14.30 5.60 -4.94
C ARG A 53 -14.39 4.78 -6.22
N HIS A 54 -13.38 3.98 -6.51
CA HIS A 54 -13.30 3.19 -7.73
C HIS A 54 -13.33 1.70 -7.43
N SER A 55 -13.73 0.92 -8.42
CA SER A 55 -13.82 -0.53 -8.27
C SER A 55 -12.54 -1.27 -8.67
N ARG A 56 -11.60 -0.58 -9.28
CA ARG A 56 -10.35 -1.17 -9.76
C ARG A 56 -9.16 -0.49 -9.10
N PRO A 57 -8.01 -1.17 -9.02
CA PRO A 57 -6.80 -0.51 -8.54
C PRO A 57 -6.44 0.66 -9.44
N VAL A 58 -5.96 1.71 -8.83
CA VAL A 58 -5.51 2.89 -9.56
C VAL A 58 -4.12 2.65 -10.12
N GLN A 59 -3.28 1.99 -9.36
CA GLN A 59 -1.88 1.80 -9.71
C GLN A 59 -1.32 0.56 -9.04
N MET A 60 -0.28 0.01 -9.64
CA MET A 60 0.43 -1.15 -9.17
C MET A 60 1.92 -0.87 -9.18
N PHE A 61 2.60 -1.29 -8.12
CA PHE A 61 4.04 -1.19 -8.03
C PHE A 61 4.61 -2.58 -7.80
N TYR A 62 5.74 -2.87 -8.43
CA TYR A 62 6.52 -4.06 -8.15
C TYR A 62 7.81 -3.63 -7.47
N VAL A 63 8.01 -4.10 -6.27
CA VAL A 63 9.16 -3.73 -5.46
C VAL A 63 10.03 -4.97 -5.27
N LYS A 64 11.33 -4.81 -5.46
CA LYS A 64 12.28 -5.92 -5.36
C LYS A 64 13.41 -5.56 -4.44
N HIS A 65 14.08 -6.57 -3.95
CA HIS A 65 15.34 -6.37 -3.27
C HIS A 65 16.34 -5.74 -4.24
N PRO A 66 16.97 -4.62 -3.86
CA PRO A 66 17.76 -3.83 -4.80
C PRO A 66 19.01 -4.55 -5.33
N PHE A 67 19.52 -5.52 -4.58
CA PHE A 67 20.78 -6.16 -4.95
C PHE A 67 20.61 -7.53 -5.56
N CYS A 68 19.71 -8.34 -5.05
CA CYS A 68 19.55 -9.69 -5.56
C CYS A 68 18.35 -9.84 -6.49
N GLY A 69 17.49 -8.85 -6.56
CA GLY A 69 16.32 -8.89 -7.42
C GLY A 69 15.29 -9.96 -7.04
N GLN A 70 15.44 -10.58 -5.89
CA GLN A 70 14.50 -11.59 -5.45
C GLN A 70 13.17 -10.94 -5.13
N SER A 71 12.12 -11.60 -5.56
CA SER A 71 10.79 -11.20 -5.18
C SER A 71 10.45 -11.75 -3.79
N SER A 72 9.66 -11.02 -3.07
CA SER A 72 9.25 -11.41 -1.74
C SER A 72 7.81 -10.95 -1.53
N PRO A 73 7.12 -11.53 -0.55
CA PRO A 73 5.88 -10.92 -0.09
C PRO A 73 6.11 -9.51 0.43
N VAL A 74 5.08 -8.70 0.37
CA VAL A 74 5.07 -7.38 1.01
C VAL A 74 4.49 -7.56 2.41
N TYR A 75 5.34 -7.49 3.41
CA TYR A 75 4.91 -7.75 4.77
C TYR A 75 4.26 -6.56 5.45
N SER A 76 4.64 -5.36 5.06
CA SER A 76 4.08 -4.16 5.65
C SER A 76 4.18 -2.99 4.68
N VAL A 77 3.19 -2.12 4.74
CA VAL A 77 3.17 -0.88 3.98
C VAL A 77 2.73 0.26 4.89
N ALA A 78 3.27 1.43 4.61
CA ALA A 78 2.82 2.68 5.21
C ALA A 78 3.03 3.77 4.18
N PHE A 79 2.23 4.83 4.23
CA PHE A 79 2.44 5.92 3.30
C PHE A 79 1.92 7.22 3.86
N ASP A 80 2.46 8.29 3.33
CA ASP A 80 2.00 9.64 3.57
C ASP A 80 1.77 10.35 2.23
N GLN A 81 1.69 11.65 2.24
CA GLN A 81 1.42 12.41 1.03
C GLN A 81 2.58 12.36 0.02
N LYS A 82 3.77 12.05 0.47
CA LYS A 82 4.97 12.11 -0.35
C LYS A 82 5.59 10.76 -0.62
N ASN A 83 5.49 9.85 0.32
CA ASN A 83 6.26 8.62 0.28
C ASN A 83 5.41 7.40 0.57
N LEU A 84 5.81 6.30 -0.04
CA LEU A 84 5.32 4.96 0.25
C LEU A 84 6.47 4.14 0.81
N TYR A 85 6.25 3.51 1.95
CA TYR A 85 7.22 2.67 2.63
C TYR A 85 6.77 1.22 2.49
N VAL A 86 7.64 0.39 1.94
CA VAL A 86 7.31 -1.02 1.65
C VAL A 86 8.36 -1.92 2.29
N ALA A 87 7.92 -2.77 3.20
CA ALA A 87 8.78 -3.73 3.84
C ALA A 87 8.67 -5.09 3.15
N LEU A 88 9.76 -5.54 2.61
CA LEU A 88 9.94 -6.88 2.06
C LEU A 88 10.62 -7.78 3.09
N ASP A 89 11.05 -8.93 2.63
CA ASP A 89 11.67 -9.93 3.50
C ASP A 89 12.92 -9.38 4.20
N GLN A 90 13.82 -8.78 3.46
CA GLN A 90 15.11 -8.35 3.99
C GLN A 90 15.42 -6.89 3.70
N CYS A 91 14.48 -6.14 3.18
CA CYS A 91 14.74 -4.74 2.86
C CYS A 91 13.51 -3.89 3.02
N LEU A 92 13.75 -2.62 3.24
CA LEU A 92 12.72 -1.59 3.29
C LEU A 92 12.94 -0.66 2.10
N ASN A 93 11.92 -0.49 1.32
CA ASN A 93 11.97 0.37 0.15
C ASN A 93 11.15 1.63 0.40
N LEU A 94 11.70 2.73 -0.04
CA LEU A 94 11.03 4.03 0.01
C LEU A 94 10.77 4.49 -1.42
N LEU A 95 9.51 4.69 -1.75
CA LEU A 95 9.09 5.20 -3.03
C LEU A 95 8.55 6.60 -2.83
N SER A 96 8.95 7.53 -3.66
CA SER A 96 8.50 8.91 -3.55
C SER A 96 7.48 9.24 -4.63
N PHE A 97 6.37 9.80 -4.19
CA PHE A 97 5.35 10.29 -5.11
C PHE A 97 5.66 11.67 -5.65
N SER A 98 6.61 12.38 -5.05
CA SER A 98 6.95 13.74 -5.44
C SER A 98 7.91 13.83 -6.61
N GLY A 99 8.39 12.70 -7.10
CA GLY A 99 9.37 12.65 -8.19
C GLY A 99 8.79 12.80 -9.58
N PHE A 100 7.54 13.20 -9.71
CA PHE A 100 6.92 13.30 -11.02
C PHE A 100 7.20 14.61 -11.74
N ASP A 101 7.91 15.51 -11.11
CA ASP A 101 8.25 16.76 -11.73
C ASP A 101 9.43 16.57 -12.69
N ASN A 102 9.11 16.22 -13.90
CA ASN A 102 10.00 16.43 -15.06
C ASN A 102 11.34 15.72 -15.10
N THR A 103 11.67 14.89 -14.19
CA THR A 103 12.86 14.09 -14.29
C THR A 103 12.47 12.63 -14.32
N ASN A 104 13.06 11.90 -15.23
CA ASN A 104 12.87 10.47 -15.39
C ASN A 104 13.43 9.66 -14.22
N SER A 105 13.39 10.20 -13.02
CA SER A 105 13.75 9.44 -11.86
C SER A 105 12.65 8.47 -11.57
N THR A 106 12.76 7.33 -12.16
CA THR A 106 11.88 6.23 -11.84
C THR A 106 12.04 5.87 -10.37
N ILE A 107 10.94 5.47 -9.79
CA ILE A 107 10.86 5.01 -8.41
C ILE A 107 11.96 4.00 -8.09
N SER A 108 12.36 3.20 -9.06
CA SER A 108 13.42 2.22 -8.90
C SER A 108 14.77 2.81 -8.49
N ASN A 109 15.01 4.07 -8.75
CA ASN A 109 16.29 4.68 -8.42
C ASN A 109 16.47 4.93 -6.93
N TYR A 110 15.39 5.00 -6.18
CA TYR A 110 15.50 5.21 -4.74
C TYR A 110 16.08 4.00 -4.01
N ASN A 111 15.83 2.83 -4.53
CA ASN A 111 16.29 1.62 -3.88
C ASN A 111 17.83 1.50 -3.88
N HIS A 112 18.50 2.16 -4.78
CA HIS A 112 19.95 2.16 -4.85
C HIS A 112 20.61 3.10 -3.87
N ARG A 113 19.87 4.05 -3.34
CA ARG A 113 20.42 5.07 -2.46
C ARG A 113 20.27 4.75 -0.98
N LEU A 114 19.52 3.74 -0.67
CA LEU A 114 19.25 3.34 0.71
C LEU A 114 20.30 2.37 1.22
N ARG A 115 21.53 2.61 0.89
CA ARG A 115 22.60 1.75 1.38
C ARG A 115 23.11 2.23 2.71
#